data_1576901a9ae775334e3aa5bb6e2349cc
#
_entry.id   1576901a9ae775334e3aa5bb6e2349cc
#
_cell.length_a   1.000
_cell.length_b   1.000
_cell.length_c   1.000
_cell.angle_alpha   90.00
_cell.angle_beta   90.00
_cell.angle_gamma   90.00
#
_symmetry.space_group_name_H-M   'P 1'
#
loop_
_entity.id
_entity.type
_entity.pdbx_description
1 polymer ?
#
loop_
_entity_poly.entity_id
_entity_poly.type
_entity_poly.pdbx_seq_one_letter_code
_entity_poly.pdbx_strand_id
1 'polypeptide(L)'
;MVGMNQIDSPLRMLFRSFGAASAQMASDALIEGLILGYNPRKVAPMVRDALGIQLNRALTICRTEVLRAHREAAHQIYAENADVVKGWRWQAALSGNTCAVCISLHGREFPMSEKMSSHPNCRCCASPITYSWEELGKRFGVDWSGVD
;
A
#
# COMPACT_ATOMS: atom_id res chain seq x y z
N MET A 1 -3.45 -11.30 4.47
CA MET A 1 -2.04 -11.03 4.85
C MET A 1 -1.04 -11.53 3.79
N VAL A 2 -1.34 -11.33 2.51
CA VAL A 2 -0.61 -11.92 1.38
C VAL A 2 0.72 -11.19 1.08
N GLY A 3 0.86 -9.92 1.41
CA GLY A 3 2.04 -9.13 0.99
C GLY A 3 3.30 -9.23 1.87
N MET A 4 3.20 -9.70 3.11
CA MET A 4 4.35 -9.71 4.04
C MET A 4 5.16 -11.01 4.02
N ASN A 5 4.62 -12.10 3.51
CA ASN A 5 5.23 -13.43 3.54
C ASN A 5 5.71 -13.97 2.18
N GLN A 6 5.71 -13.15 1.13
CA GLN A 6 6.28 -13.59 -0.15
C GLN A 6 7.80 -13.77 -0.03
N ILE A 7 8.31 -14.84 -0.61
CA ILE A 7 9.73 -15.27 -0.51
C ILE A 7 10.73 -14.17 -0.87
N ASP A 8 10.35 -13.22 -1.74
CA ASP A 8 11.16 -12.10 -2.23
C ASP A 8 10.69 -10.73 -1.75
N SER A 9 9.95 -10.65 -0.63
CA SER A 9 9.52 -9.34 -0.15
C SER A 9 10.73 -8.51 0.32
N PRO A 10 10.80 -7.20 0.00
CA PRO A 10 11.86 -6.32 0.48
C PRO A 10 12.05 -6.36 2.00
N LEU A 11 10.98 -6.58 2.75
CA LEU A 11 11.01 -6.76 4.19
C LEU A 11 11.82 -8.01 4.59
N ARG A 12 11.60 -9.12 3.90
CA ARG A 12 12.34 -10.37 4.16
C ARG A 12 13.82 -10.24 3.82
N MET A 13 14.13 -9.57 2.72
CA MET A 13 15.52 -9.25 2.36
C MET A 13 16.18 -8.34 3.40
N LEU A 14 15.45 -7.33 3.89
CA LEU A 14 15.91 -6.46 4.96
C LEU A 14 16.19 -7.25 6.24
N PHE A 15 15.31 -8.18 6.61
CA PHE A 15 15.45 -8.95 7.86
C PHE A 15 16.51 -10.04 7.82
N ARG A 16 17.00 -10.44 6.63
CA ARG A 16 18.12 -11.40 6.49
C ARG A 16 19.42 -10.93 7.18
N SER A 17 19.59 -9.62 7.35
CA SER A 17 20.76 -9.04 8.03
C SER A 17 20.64 -9.05 9.57
N PHE A 18 19.49 -9.44 10.11
CA PHE A 18 19.22 -9.51 11.55
C PHE A 18 19.08 -10.98 11.99
N GLY A 19 19.31 -11.25 13.27
CA GLY A 19 19.06 -12.59 13.82
C GLY A 19 17.57 -12.98 13.67
N ALA A 20 17.30 -14.28 13.49
CA ALA A 20 15.95 -14.79 13.22
C ALA A 20 14.93 -14.36 14.29
N ALA A 21 15.30 -14.37 15.57
CA ALA A 21 14.43 -13.94 16.66
C ALA A 21 14.07 -12.45 16.57
N SER A 22 15.05 -11.58 16.32
CA SER A 22 14.82 -10.14 16.15
C SER A 22 13.95 -9.82 14.91
N ALA A 23 14.20 -10.53 13.82
CA ALA A 23 13.39 -10.41 12.59
C ALA A 23 11.95 -10.84 12.84
N GLN A 24 11.73 -11.92 13.59
CA GLN A 24 10.39 -12.38 13.95
C GLN A 24 9.67 -11.36 14.84
N MET A 25 10.31 -10.87 15.91
CA MET A 25 9.73 -9.85 16.78
C MET A 25 9.34 -8.57 16.02
N ALA A 26 10.18 -8.13 15.10
CA ALA A 26 9.86 -6.95 14.27
C ALA A 26 8.70 -7.21 13.30
N SER A 27 8.63 -8.42 12.74
CA SER A 27 7.51 -8.85 11.88
C SER A 27 6.20 -8.87 12.65
N ASP A 28 6.21 -9.45 13.85
CA ASP A 28 5.03 -9.54 14.72
C ASP A 28 4.53 -8.15 15.11
N ALA A 29 5.43 -7.24 15.46
CA ALA A 29 5.09 -5.85 15.75
C ALA A 29 4.44 -5.12 14.55
N LEU A 30 4.91 -5.37 13.33
CA LEU A 30 4.31 -4.82 12.11
C LEU A 30 2.93 -5.42 11.84
N ILE A 31 2.77 -6.72 12.02
CA ILE A 31 1.50 -7.43 11.83
C ILE A 31 0.46 -6.96 12.85
N GLU A 32 0.84 -6.88 14.12
CA GLU A 32 -0.01 -6.35 15.19
C GLU A 32 -0.44 -4.91 14.87
N GLY A 33 0.51 -4.07 14.47
CA GLY A 33 0.24 -2.70 14.08
C GLY A 33 -0.74 -2.57 12.92
N LEU A 34 -0.68 -3.47 11.94
CA LEU A 34 -1.63 -3.52 10.83
C LEU A 34 -3.03 -3.97 11.27
N ILE A 35 -3.11 -5.04 12.06
CA ILE A 35 -4.38 -5.59 12.55
C ILE A 35 -5.12 -4.55 13.43
N LEU A 36 -4.38 -3.85 14.29
CA LEU A 36 -4.94 -2.87 15.22
C LEU A 36 -5.06 -1.46 14.63
N GLY A 37 -4.70 -1.26 13.35
CA GLY A 37 -4.77 0.04 12.69
C GLY A 37 -3.82 1.09 13.30
N TYR A 38 -2.69 0.68 13.88
CA TYR A 38 -1.77 1.61 14.53
C TYR A 38 -1.05 2.48 13.51
N ASN A 39 -0.91 3.77 13.87
CA ASN A 39 -0.05 4.67 13.12
C ASN A 39 1.41 4.14 13.15
N PRO A 40 2.17 4.22 12.04
CA PRO A 40 3.58 3.82 11.98
C PRO A 40 4.46 4.40 13.10
N ARG A 41 4.13 5.59 13.63
CA ARG A 41 4.83 6.19 14.79
C ARG A 41 4.65 5.40 16.07
N LYS A 42 3.53 4.68 16.24
CA LYS A 42 3.27 3.82 17.40
C LYS A 42 3.99 2.48 17.28
N VAL A 43 4.12 1.95 16.06
CA VAL A 43 4.80 0.67 15.78
C VAL A 43 6.34 0.80 15.76
N ALA A 44 6.84 1.94 15.33
CA ALA A 44 8.28 2.14 15.14
C ALA A 44 9.14 1.91 16.39
N PRO A 45 8.76 2.30 17.62
CA PRO A 45 9.52 1.94 18.83
C PRO A 45 9.65 0.42 19.01
N MET A 46 8.60 -0.34 18.77
CA MET A 46 8.60 -1.80 18.88
C MET A 46 9.57 -2.43 17.88
N VAL A 47 9.57 -1.97 16.64
CA VAL A 47 10.50 -2.42 15.58
C VAL A 47 11.94 -1.99 15.88
N ARG A 48 12.12 -0.78 16.41
CA ARG A 48 13.44 -0.29 16.88
C ARG A 48 14.04 -1.21 17.93
N ASP A 49 13.26 -1.55 18.93
CA ASP A 49 13.71 -2.36 20.07
C ASP A 49 13.97 -3.80 19.65
N ALA A 50 13.12 -4.37 18.78
CA ALA A 50 13.31 -5.71 18.23
C ALA A 50 14.59 -5.85 17.38
N LEU A 51 14.92 -4.82 16.58
CA LEU A 51 16.05 -4.86 15.65
C LEU A 51 17.33 -4.18 16.17
N GLY A 52 17.26 -3.46 17.30
CA GLY A 52 18.39 -2.68 17.82
C GLY A 52 18.83 -1.55 16.88
N ILE A 53 17.91 -0.92 16.16
CA ILE A 53 18.19 0.13 15.17
C ILE A 53 17.75 1.51 15.64
N GLN A 54 18.14 2.55 14.90
CA GLN A 54 17.71 3.92 15.19
C GLN A 54 16.21 4.12 14.87
N LEU A 55 15.52 4.94 15.67
CA LEU A 55 14.09 5.21 15.54
C LEU A 55 13.69 5.74 14.15
N ASN A 56 14.50 6.60 13.54
CA ASN A 56 14.22 7.12 12.18
C ASN A 56 14.24 6.00 11.13
N ARG A 57 15.14 5.02 11.27
CA ARG A 57 15.19 3.85 10.40
C ARG A 57 13.96 2.95 10.62
N ALA A 58 13.60 2.71 11.88
CA ALA A 58 12.39 1.96 12.23
C ALA A 58 11.12 2.63 11.69
N LEU A 59 11.00 3.95 11.80
CA LEU A 59 9.89 4.74 11.21
C LEU A 59 9.81 4.58 9.68
N THR A 60 10.95 4.58 9.01
CA THR A 60 11.00 4.37 7.56
C THR A 60 10.52 2.97 7.18
N ILE A 61 10.98 1.95 7.91
CA ILE A 61 10.54 0.56 7.71
C ILE A 61 9.03 0.45 7.95
N CYS A 62 8.54 0.86 9.10
CA CYS A 62 7.12 0.75 9.45
C CYS A 62 6.24 1.45 8.41
N ARG A 63 6.59 2.68 8.02
CA ARG A 63 5.82 3.44 7.03
C ARG A 63 5.82 2.75 5.67
N THR A 64 6.97 2.26 5.23
CA THR A 64 7.10 1.58 3.94
C THR A 64 6.27 0.31 3.90
N GLU A 65 6.38 -0.54 4.94
CA GLU A 65 5.74 -1.84 4.96
C GLU A 65 4.23 -1.76 5.20
N VAL A 66 3.79 -0.90 6.11
CA VAL A 66 2.36 -0.67 6.37
C VAL A 66 1.67 -0.15 5.11
N LEU A 67 2.24 0.86 4.45
CA LEU A 67 1.63 1.41 3.23
C LEU A 67 1.71 0.44 2.05
N ARG A 68 2.75 -0.40 1.97
CA ARG A 68 2.80 -1.45 0.94
C ARG A 68 1.70 -2.49 1.15
N ALA A 69 1.49 -2.95 2.38
CA ALA A 69 0.42 -3.88 2.71
C ALA A 69 -0.97 -3.32 2.36
N HIS A 70 -1.22 -2.04 2.68
CA HIS A 70 -2.47 -1.37 2.31
C HIS A 70 -2.65 -1.26 0.79
N ARG A 71 -1.60 -0.93 0.03
CA ARG A 71 -1.67 -0.85 -1.43
C ARG A 71 -1.94 -2.21 -2.06
N GLU A 72 -1.30 -3.26 -1.57
CA GLU A 72 -1.53 -4.62 -2.06
C GLU A 72 -2.95 -5.08 -1.78
N ALA A 73 -3.46 -4.84 -0.57
CA ALA A 73 -4.85 -5.14 -0.21
C ALA A 73 -5.84 -4.34 -1.06
N ALA A 74 -5.61 -3.04 -1.26
CA ALA A 74 -6.45 -2.21 -2.11
C ALA A 74 -6.45 -2.71 -3.56
N HIS A 75 -5.29 -3.04 -4.12
CA HIS A 75 -5.17 -3.56 -5.47
C HIS A 75 -5.93 -4.90 -5.62
N GLN A 76 -5.85 -5.78 -4.63
CA GLN A 76 -6.59 -7.04 -4.63
C GLN A 76 -8.11 -6.79 -4.62
N ILE A 77 -8.59 -5.89 -3.74
CA ILE A 77 -10.01 -5.50 -3.68
C ILE A 77 -10.47 -4.91 -5.03
N TYR A 78 -9.67 -4.06 -5.66
CA TYR A 78 -10.00 -3.49 -6.97
C TYR A 78 -10.07 -4.58 -8.06
N ALA A 79 -9.16 -5.55 -8.03
CA ALA A 79 -9.16 -6.67 -8.97
C ALA A 79 -10.36 -7.60 -8.78
N GLU A 80 -10.78 -7.85 -7.53
CA GLU A 80 -11.97 -8.64 -7.20
C GLU A 80 -13.27 -7.93 -7.65
N ASN A 81 -13.24 -6.61 -7.82
CA ASN A 81 -14.36 -5.78 -8.28
C ASN A 81 -14.11 -5.23 -9.69
N ALA A 82 -13.47 -5.99 -10.58
CA ALA A 82 -13.17 -5.57 -11.94
C ALA A 82 -14.42 -5.38 -12.84
N ASP A 83 -15.57 -5.78 -12.34
CA ASP A 83 -16.89 -5.48 -12.95
C ASP A 83 -17.28 -4.00 -12.81
N VAL A 84 -16.83 -3.33 -11.75
CA VAL A 84 -17.08 -1.90 -11.49
C VAL A 84 -15.82 -1.04 -11.52
N VAL A 85 -14.63 -1.61 -11.30
CA VAL A 85 -13.34 -0.91 -11.29
C VAL A 85 -12.57 -1.22 -12.57
N LYS A 86 -12.29 -0.19 -13.38
CA LYS A 86 -11.56 -0.35 -14.66
C LYS A 86 -10.05 -0.14 -14.56
N GLY A 87 -9.59 0.47 -13.47
CA GLY A 87 -8.18 0.80 -13.27
C GLY A 87 -7.96 1.54 -11.97
N TRP A 88 -6.78 2.13 -11.83
CA TRP A 88 -6.45 2.95 -10.67
C TRP A 88 -5.64 4.19 -11.07
N ARG A 89 -5.71 5.21 -10.22
CA ARG A 89 -5.01 6.48 -10.40
C ARG A 89 -3.98 6.68 -9.31
N TRP A 90 -2.79 7.15 -9.68
CA TRP A 90 -1.76 7.52 -8.70
C TRP A 90 -2.17 8.76 -7.94
N GLN A 91 -2.39 8.62 -6.65
CA GLN A 91 -2.69 9.73 -5.75
C GLN A 91 -1.45 10.07 -4.93
N ALA A 92 -0.72 11.13 -5.31
CA ALA A 92 0.40 11.62 -4.55
C ALA A 92 -0.06 12.33 -3.27
N ALA A 93 0.71 12.19 -2.19
CA ALA A 93 0.39 12.83 -0.90
C ALA A 93 0.49 14.35 -0.93
N LEU A 94 1.18 14.94 -1.93
CA LEU A 94 1.38 16.38 -2.15
C LEU A 94 1.79 17.15 -0.88
N SER A 95 2.55 16.51 0.00
CA SER A 95 3.14 17.12 1.19
C SER A 95 4.56 17.59 0.90
N GLY A 96 5.16 18.41 1.79
CA GLY A 96 6.54 18.87 1.66
C GLY A 96 7.61 17.76 1.61
N ASN A 97 7.22 16.50 1.88
CA ASN A 97 8.08 15.32 1.77
C ASN A 97 7.75 14.45 0.53
N THR A 98 6.91 14.93 -0.38
CA THR A 98 6.59 14.21 -1.61
C THR A 98 7.71 14.42 -2.63
N CYS A 99 8.30 13.34 -3.14
CA CYS A 99 9.39 13.45 -4.11
C CYS A 99 8.89 13.85 -5.51
N ALA A 100 9.77 14.39 -6.32
CA ALA A 100 9.44 14.86 -7.69
C ALA A 100 8.82 13.75 -8.56
N VAL A 101 9.32 12.51 -8.45
CA VAL A 101 8.76 11.36 -9.19
C VAL A 101 7.32 11.11 -8.80
N CYS A 102 6.99 11.12 -7.50
CA CYS A 102 5.61 10.94 -7.05
C CYS A 102 4.69 12.09 -7.49
N ILE A 103 5.22 13.31 -7.54
CA ILE A 103 4.48 14.48 -8.04
C ILE A 103 4.21 14.33 -9.54
N SER A 104 5.18 13.90 -10.34
CA SER A 104 5.00 13.70 -11.79
C SER A 104 4.06 12.56 -12.15
N LEU A 105 3.84 11.61 -11.23
CA LEU A 105 2.88 10.52 -11.39
C LEU A 105 1.47 10.89 -10.91
N HIS A 106 1.32 11.99 -10.17
CA HIS A 106 0.01 12.40 -9.63
C HIS A 106 -1.03 12.55 -10.73
N GLY A 107 -2.18 11.91 -10.53
CA GLY A 107 -3.27 11.94 -11.50
C GLY A 107 -3.13 10.96 -12.68
N ARG A 108 -1.96 10.31 -12.88
CA ARG A 108 -1.80 9.31 -13.94
C ARG A 108 -2.63 8.07 -13.64
N GLU A 109 -3.22 7.52 -14.69
CA GLU A 109 -4.08 6.34 -14.66
C GLU A 109 -3.30 5.12 -15.11
N PHE A 110 -3.60 3.99 -14.49
CA PHE A 110 -2.95 2.71 -14.72
C PHE A 110 -4.02 1.60 -14.84
N PRO A 111 -3.80 0.59 -15.70
CA PRO A 111 -4.68 -0.56 -15.78
C PRO A 111 -4.53 -1.44 -14.53
N MET A 112 -5.53 -2.30 -14.29
CA MET A 112 -5.49 -3.27 -13.17
C MET A 112 -4.37 -4.30 -13.27
N SER A 113 -3.80 -4.52 -14.47
CA SER A 113 -2.64 -5.40 -14.67
C SER A 113 -1.34 -4.85 -14.09
N GLU A 114 -1.27 -3.55 -13.83
CA GLU A 114 -0.10 -2.89 -13.26
C GLU A 114 -0.29 -2.63 -11.78
N LYS A 115 0.68 -3.05 -10.96
CA LYS A 115 0.71 -2.77 -9.52
C LYS A 115 1.44 -1.47 -9.24
N MET A 116 1.01 -0.77 -8.19
CA MET A 116 1.66 0.44 -7.74
C MET A 116 3.07 0.15 -7.21
N SER A 117 4.11 0.47 -7.99
CA SER A 117 5.50 0.40 -7.55
C SER A 117 5.89 1.68 -6.81
N SER A 118 6.35 1.56 -5.58
CA SER A 118 6.69 2.70 -4.74
C SER A 118 8.07 2.55 -4.08
N HIS A 119 8.68 3.67 -3.73
CA HIS A 119 9.97 3.74 -3.04
C HIS A 119 9.81 3.70 -1.50
N PRO A 120 10.89 3.45 -0.74
CA PRO A 120 10.84 3.55 0.72
C PRO A 120 10.31 4.90 1.20
N ASN A 121 9.53 4.88 2.29
CA ASN A 121 8.92 6.07 2.89
C ASN A 121 7.91 6.83 1.99
N CYS A 122 7.47 6.23 0.88
CA CYS A 122 6.43 6.79 0.02
C CYS A 122 5.08 6.84 0.76
N ARG A 123 4.34 7.95 0.58
CA ARG A 123 3.04 8.20 1.24
C ARG A 123 1.86 8.25 0.26
N CYS A 124 2.13 7.97 -1.02
CA CYS A 124 1.12 7.98 -2.06
C CYS A 124 0.25 6.72 -1.99
N CYS A 125 -0.94 6.76 -2.58
CA CYS A 125 -1.84 5.61 -2.68
C CYS A 125 -2.37 5.45 -4.11
N ALA A 126 -2.96 4.29 -4.37
CA ALA A 126 -3.77 4.05 -5.55
C ALA A 126 -5.23 4.37 -5.23
N SER A 127 -5.88 5.15 -6.07
CA SER A 127 -7.30 5.45 -6.00
C SER A 127 -8.03 4.71 -7.11
N PRO A 128 -9.15 4.00 -6.87
CA PRO A 128 -9.82 3.26 -7.92
C PRO A 128 -10.44 4.21 -8.95
N ILE A 129 -10.50 3.76 -10.20
CA ILE A 129 -11.24 4.39 -11.28
C ILE A 129 -12.39 3.45 -11.62
N THR A 130 -13.61 3.90 -11.38
CA THR A 130 -14.81 3.14 -11.70
C THR A 130 -15.26 3.40 -13.14
N TYR A 131 -16.03 2.49 -13.67
CA TYR A 131 -16.81 2.76 -14.89
C TYR A 131 -17.85 3.86 -14.61
N SER A 132 -18.22 4.62 -15.65
CA SER A 132 -19.34 5.56 -15.55
C SER A 132 -20.68 4.82 -15.41
N TRP A 133 -21.71 5.50 -14.94
CA TRP A 133 -23.07 4.91 -14.86
C TRP A 133 -23.55 4.39 -16.21
N GLU A 134 -23.26 5.09 -17.30
CA GLU A 134 -23.59 4.64 -18.65
C GLU A 134 -22.86 3.35 -19.04
N GLU A 135 -21.53 3.26 -18.73
CA GLU A 135 -20.73 2.06 -18.96
C GLU A 135 -21.25 0.87 -18.15
N LEU A 136 -21.59 1.11 -16.87
CA LEU A 136 -22.15 0.10 -15.98
C LEU A 136 -23.55 -0.34 -16.44
N GLY A 137 -24.40 0.59 -16.87
CA GLY A 137 -25.70 0.29 -17.42
C GLY A 137 -25.63 -0.64 -18.61
N LYS A 138 -24.75 -0.36 -19.57
CA LYS A 138 -24.50 -1.25 -20.72
C LYS A 138 -23.97 -2.62 -20.30
N ARG A 139 -23.14 -2.67 -19.28
CA ARG A 139 -22.50 -3.89 -18.79
C ARG A 139 -23.45 -4.81 -18.02
N PHE A 140 -24.36 -4.23 -17.24
CA PHE A 140 -25.34 -4.96 -16.42
C PHE A 140 -26.76 -5.02 -17.05
N GLY A 141 -26.96 -4.42 -18.21
CA GLY A 141 -28.27 -4.40 -18.89
C GLY A 141 -29.30 -3.55 -18.15
N VAL A 142 -28.90 -2.53 -17.43
CA VAL A 142 -29.74 -1.64 -16.63
C VAL A 142 -29.63 -0.22 -17.19
N ASP A 143 -30.79 0.44 -17.43
CA ASP A 143 -30.80 1.86 -17.79
C ASP A 143 -30.66 2.72 -16.53
N TRP A 144 -29.48 3.34 -16.39
CA TRP A 144 -29.19 4.31 -15.34
C TRP A 144 -29.04 5.74 -15.90
N SER A 145 -29.60 6.03 -17.06
CA SER A 145 -29.64 7.37 -17.63
C SER A 145 -30.53 8.28 -16.79
N GLY A 146 -30.00 8.97 -15.84
CA GLY A 146 -30.72 9.83 -14.90
C GLY A 146 -30.26 9.72 -13.47
N VAL A 147 -29.22 8.96 -13.25
CA VAL A 147 -28.51 8.92 -11.97
C VAL A 147 -27.31 9.87 -12.10
N ASP A 148 -27.44 11.08 -11.53
CA ASP A 148 -26.35 12.06 -11.36
C ASP A 148 -25.61 11.86 -10.03
#